data_b5a1dc6c0f89b544be5954675c84f9a5
#
_entry.id   b5a1dc6c0f89b544be5954675c84f9a5
#
_cell.length_a   1.000
_cell.length_b   1.000
_cell.length_c   1.000
_cell.angle_alpha   90.00
_cell.angle_beta   90.00
_cell.angle_gamma   90.00
#
_symmetry.space_group_name_H-M   'P 1'
#
loop_
_entity.id
_entity.type
_entity.pdbx_description
1 polymer ?
#
loop_
_entity_poly.entity_id
_entity_poly.type
_entity_poly.pdbx_seq_one_letter_code
_entity_poly.pdbx_strand_id
1 'polypeptide(L)'
;MKKKILVIIGARGIGDLIYHLPLLRSLHATYGQKLIILSNKVNQSKEVFKNENFFKKIIEFDNYRYGLFQTLINIIKFKNLINKLNIDYLVLTANYRRLILPVLLSNVNMKKIFGTGIFRINKDRSLDYLTISERLLEYTNRLNLKKKINNFFLTSKYLKSSKKTKYKKIFISIDSHHDQNNWPIKNY
;
A
#
# COMPACT_ATOMS: atom_id res chain seq x y z
N MET A 1 -11.89 -1.56 23.10
CA MET A 1 -10.49 -1.14 22.83
C MET A 1 -10.33 -0.79 21.35
N LYS A 2 -9.62 0.29 21.04
CA LYS A 2 -9.33 0.70 19.65
C LYS A 2 -8.24 -0.20 19.06
N LYS A 3 -8.56 -0.91 17.96
CA LYS A 3 -7.63 -1.84 17.30
C LYS A 3 -6.57 -1.07 16.50
N LYS A 4 -5.31 -1.45 16.63
CA LYS A 4 -4.21 -0.91 15.83
C LYS A 4 -4.00 -1.79 14.60
N ILE A 5 -4.16 -1.22 13.42
CA ILE A 5 -4.02 -1.92 12.14
C ILE A 5 -2.79 -1.42 11.43
N LEU A 6 -1.86 -2.33 11.13
CA LEU A 6 -0.70 -2.07 10.29
C LEU A 6 -0.94 -2.62 8.89
N VAL A 7 -0.77 -1.79 7.87
CA VAL A 7 -0.77 -2.23 6.47
C VAL A 7 0.64 -2.09 5.91
N ILE A 8 1.21 -3.19 5.48
CA ILE A 8 2.52 -3.22 4.82
C ILE A 8 2.27 -3.22 3.32
N ILE A 9 2.66 -2.13 2.68
CA ILE A 9 2.44 -1.91 1.25
C ILE A 9 3.69 -2.31 0.48
N GLY A 10 3.55 -3.30 -0.41
CA GLY A 10 4.62 -3.76 -1.29
C GLY A 10 4.64 -3.08 -2.66
N ALA A 11 4.22 -1.83 -2.73
CA ALA A 11 4.25 -1.06 -3.97
C ALA A 11 5.69 -0.83 -4.47
N ARG A 12 5.86 -0.73 -5.79
CA ARG A 12 7.14 -0.42 -6.44
C ARG A 12 7.21 1.01 -6.96
N GLY A 13 6.08 1.71 -7.01
CA GLY A 13 5.97 3.07 -7.50
C GLY A 13 4.75 3.81 -6.93
N ILE A 14 4.62 5.08 -7.28
CA ILE A 14 3.52 5.95 -6.83
C ILE A 14 2.17 5.43 -7.34
N GLY A 15 2.11 4.98 -8.59
CA GLY A 15 0.88 4.42 -9.17
C GLY A 15 0.39 3.20 -8.38
N ASP A 16 1.29 2.26 -8.07
CA ASP A 16 0.96 1.09 -7.25
C ASP A 16 0.43 1.51 -5.86
N LEU A 17 0.99 2.58 -5.28
CA LEU A 17 0.57 3.09 -4.00
C LEU A 17 -0.89 3.61 -4.05
N ILE A 18 -1.26 4.30 -5.13
CA ILE A 18 -2.63 4.81 -5.35
C ILE A 18 -3.63 3.66 -5.47
N TYR A 19 -3.27 2.57 -6.12
CA TYR A 19 -4.12 1.38 -6.22
C TYR A 19 -4.48 0.77 -4.86
N HIS A 20 -3.73 1.05 -3.80
CA HIS A 20 -4.07 0.60 -2.44
C HIS A 20 -5.18 1.42 -1.77
N LEU A 21 -5.54 2.61 -2.28
CA LEU A 21 -6.52 3.50 -1.64
C LEU A 21 -7.87 2.84 -1.35
N PRO A 22 -8.48 2.08 -2.28
CA PRO A 22 -9.75 1.40 -1.99
C PRO A 22 -9.66 0.45 -0.79
N LEU A 23 -8.61 -0.36 -0.73
CA LEU A 23 -8.37 -1.26 0.40
C LEU A 23 -8.18 -0.48 1.70
N LEU A 24 -7.34 0.56 1.70
CA LEU A 24 -7.03 1.37 2.88
C LEU A 24 -8.27 2.08 3.41
N ARG A 25 -9.06 2.70 2.53
CA ARG A 25 -10.31 3.35 2.88
C ARG A 25 -11.36 2.38 3.41
N SER A 26 -11.45 1.19 2.80
CA SER A 26 -12.37 0.14 3.25
C SER A 26 -11.99 -0.40 4.63
N LEU A 27 -10.70 -0.58 4.89
CA LEU A 27 -10.20 -0.94 6.23
C LEU A 27 -10.54 0.14 7.26
N HIS A 28 -10.25 1.41 6.95
CA HIS A 28 -10.58 2.52 7.83
C HIS A 28 -12.09 2.60 8.11
N ALA A 29 -12.90 2.54 7.06
CA ALA A 29 -14.35 2.64 7.17
C ALA A 29 -14.98 1.46 7.94
N THR A 30 -14.42 0.25 7.80
CA THR A 30 -14.90 -0.95 8.48
C THR A 30 -14.59 -0.93 9.97
N TYR A 31 -13.36 -0.57 10.32
CA TYR A 31 -12.89 -0.64 11.71
C TYR A 31 -13.02 0.68 12.47
N GLY A 32 -13.30 1.80 11.80
CA GLY A 32 -13.41 3.13 12.41
C GLY A 32 -12.10 3.62 13.03
N GLN A 33 -10.95 3.05 12.63
CA GLN A 33 -9.64 3.34 13.22
C GLN A 33 -8.68 3.90 12.18
N LYS A 34 -7.83 4.85 12.61
CA LYS A 34 -6.74 5.34 11.77
C LYS A 34 -5.67 4.28 11.58
N LEU A 35 -5.24 4.07 10.34
CA LEU A 35 -4.29 3.06 9.94
C LEU A 35 -2.84 3.48 10.19
N ILE A 36 -1.99 2.50 10.46
CA ILE A 36 -0.54 2.65 10.38
C ILE A 36 -0.10 2.03 9.05
N ILE A 37 0.67 2.77 8.26
CA ILE A 37 1.22 2.27 6.99
C ILE A 37 2.72 2.12 7.11
N LEU A 38 3.21 1.04 6.54
CA LEU A 38 4.61 0.81 6.27
C LEU A 38 4.79 0.58 4.76
N SER A 39 5.58 1.43 4.13
CA SER A 39 5.85 1.36 2.68
C SER A 39 7.32 1.56 2.38
N ASN A 40 7.74 1.28 1.15
CA ASN A 40 9.08 1.59 0.71
C ASN A 40 9.27 3.11 0.60
N LYS A 41 10.42 3.62 1.02
CA LYS A 41 10.81 5.04 0.95
C LYS A 41 10.72 5.59 -0.49
N VAL A 42 11.05 4.78 -1.50
CA VAL A 42 10.96 5.16 -2.92
C VAL A 42 9.54 5.61 -3.32
N ASN A 43 8.53 5.09 -2.65
CA ASN A 43 7.13 5.41 -2.97
C ASN A 43 6.69 6.79 -2.48
N GLN A 44 7.49 7.48 -1.68
CA GLN A 44 7.17 8.80 -1.13
C GLN A 44 5.77 8.86 -0.50
N SER A 45 5.39 7.80 0.21
CA SER A 45 4.01 7.61 0.70
C SER A 45 3.56 8.71 1.66
N LYS A 46 4.46 9.32 2.41
CA LYS A 46 4.15 10.48 3.26
C LYS A 46 3.68 11.67 2.44
N GLU A 47 4.35 11.94 1.33
CA GLU A 47 3.99 13.04 0.44
C GLU A 47 2.71 12.74 -0.34
N VAL A 48 2.62 11.54 -0.91
CA VAL A 48 1.43 11.10 -1.68
C VAL A 48 0.17 11.16 -0.83
N PHE A 49 0.24 10.71 0.41
CA PHE A 49 -0.92 10.61 1.29
C PHE A 49 -1.05 11.76 2.30
N LYS A 50 -0.32 12.85 2.15
CA LYS A 50 -0.30 13.96 3.12
C LYS A 50 -1.66 14.58 3.42
N ASN A 51 -2.59 14.53 2.46
CA ASN A 51 -3.94 15.07 2.62
C ASN A 51 -4.98 14.03 3.06
N GLU A 52 -4.60 12.77 3.20
CA GLU A 52 -5.50 11.71 3.65
C GLU A 52 -5.57 11.69 5.18
N ASN A 53 -6.79 11.80 5.74
CA ASN A 53 -7.00 11.95 7.19
C ASN A 53 -7.17 10.62 7.95
N PHE A 54 -7.20 9.51 7.25
CA PHE A 54 -7.42 8.18 7.84
C PHE A 54 -6.13 7.45 8.24
N PHE A 55 -4.98 8.11 8.14
CA PHE A 55 -3.72 7.58 8.64
C PHE A 55 -3.39 8.10 10.03
N LYS A 56 -2.96 7.20 10.93
CA LYS A 56 -2.36 7.53 12.22
C LYS A 56 -0.87 7.82 12.06
N LYS A 57 -0.19 7.02 11.26
CA LYS A 57 1.25 7.10 11.01
C LYS A 57 1.61 6.48 9.67
N ILE A 58 2.44 7.14 8.90
CA ILE A 58 3.05 6.62 7.69
C ILE A 58 4.55 6.45 7.97
N ILE A 59 5.04 5.22 7.84
CA ILE A 59 6.42 4.84 8.06
C ILE A 59 7.01 4.44 6.71
N GLU A 60 8.05 5.11 6.30
CA GLU A 60 8.81 4.76 5.11
C GLU A 60 10.03 3.97 5.52
N PHE A 61 10.20 2.83 4.90
CA PHE A 61 11.23 1.86 5.19
C PHE A 61 12.08 1.64 3.92
N ASP A 62 13.38 1.66 4.08
CA ASP A 62 14.29 1.41 2.99
C ASP A 62 14.44 -0.11 2.78
N ASN A 63 14.02 -0.59 1.62
CA ASN A 63 14.02 -2.02 1.27
C ASN A 63 14.86 -2.29 0.01
N TYR A 64 15.95 -1.55 -0.19
CA TYR A 64 16.83 -1.77 -1.32
C TYR A 64 17.55 -3.14 -1.26
N ARG A 65 18.06 -3.54 -2.43
CA ARG A 65 18.88 -4.76 -2.54
C ARG A 65 20.28 -4.46 -2.01
N TYR A 66 20.51 -4.85 -0.78
CA TYR A 66 21.83 -4.86 -0.15
C TYR A 66 22.43 -6.27 -0.19
N GLY A 67 23.72 -6.39 0.09
CA GLY A 67 24.37 -7.67 0.34
C GLY A 67 23.69 -8.48 1.47
N LEU A 68 24.02 -9.75 1.60
CA LEU A 68 23.37 -10.67 2.55
C LEU A 68 23.36 -10.12 3.98
N PHE A 69 24.49 -9.62 4.46
CA PHE A 69 24.65 -9.10 5.82
C PHE A 69 23.71 -7.92 6.10
N GLN A 70 23.67 -6.93 5.19
CA GLN A 70 22.77 -5.78 5.33
C GLN A 70 21.30 -6.18 5.24
N THR A 71 20.98 -7.20 4.44
CA THR A 71 19.62 -7.76 4.38
C THR A 71 19.17 -8.33 5.72
N LEU A 72 20.04 -9.07 6.41
CA LEU A 72 19.76 -9.61 7.75
C LEU A 72 19.53 -8.50 8.78
N ILE A 73 20.39 -7.47 8.78
CA ILE A 73 20.22 -6.30 9.66
C ILE A 73 18.87 -5.64 9.40
N ASN A 74 18.49 -5.46 8.14
CA ASN A 74 17.21 -4.85 7.79
C ASN A 74 16.00 -5.70 8.21
N ILE A 75 16.10 -7.04 8.13
CA ILE A 75 15.07 -7.95 8.63
C ILE A 75 14.88 -7.77 10.14
N ILE A 76 15.98 -7.71 10.91
CA ILE A 76 15.93 -7.51 12.36
C ILE A 76 15.36 -6.14 12.71
N LYS A 77 15.83 -5.07 12.05
CA LYS A 77 15.30 -3.70 12.26
C LYS A 77 13.80 -3.64 11.98
N PHE A 78 13.35 -4.28 10.90
CA PHE A 78 11.95 -4.31 10.52
C PHE A 78 11.09 -5.12 11.50
N LYS A 79 11.56 -6.31 11.93
CA LYS A 79 10.93 -7.08 13.00
C LYS A 79 10.75 -6.24 14.27
N ASN A 80 11.82 -5.58 14.72
CA ASN A 80 11.78 -4.76 15.93
C ASN A 80 10.82 -3.58 15.80
N LEU A 81 10.73 -2.97 14.60
CA LEU A 81 9.77 -1.93 14.31
C LEU A 81 8.33 -2.44 14.45
N ILE A 82 8.02 -3.62 13.88
CA ILE A 82 6.69 -4.24 13.99
C ILE A 82 6.35 -4.49 15.45
N ASN A 83 7.25 -5.08 16.20
CA ASN A 83 7.04 -5.38 17.63
C ASN A 83 6.80 -4.10 18.45
N LYS A 84 7.58 -3.04 18.22
CA LYS A 84 7.42 -1.74 18.90
C LYS A 84 6.07 -1.07 18.63
N LEU A 85 5.46 -1.33 17.47
CA LEU A 85 4.15 -0.76 17.14
C LEU A 85 3.01 -1.37 17.95
N ASN A 86 3.20 -2.56 18.51
CA ASN A 86 2.20 -3.32 19.29
C ASN A 86 0.84 -3.32 18.59
N ILE A 87 0.80 -4.00 17.43
CA ILE A 87 -0.35 -4.00 16.51
C ILE A 87 -1.30 -5.16 16.80
N ASP A 88 -2.60 -4.94 16.57
CA ASP A 88 -3.64 -5.97 16.71
C ASP A 88 -3.88 -6.74 15.40
N TYR A 89 -3.78 -6.06 14.26
CA TYR A 89 -3.98 -6.65 12.93
C TYR A 89 -2.90 -6.18 11.97
N LEU A 90 -2.41 -7.10 11.14
CA LEU A 90 -1.45 -6.84 10.09
C LEU A 90 -2.03 -7.25 8.75
N VAL A 91 -1.98 -6.34 7.77
CA VAL A 91 -2.33 -6.62 6.38
C VAL A 91 -1.08 -6.48 5.53
N LEU A 92 -0.69 -7.58 4.85
CA LEU A 92 0.48 -7.61 3.98
C LEU A 92 0.02 -7.71 2.52
N THR A 93 0.25 -6.65 1.72
CA THR A 93 -0.22 -6.59 0.34
C THR A 93 0.78 -7.09 -0.70
N ALA A 94 1.94 -7.56 -0.27
CA ALA A 94 2.97 -8.06 -1.16
C ALA A 94 3.62 -9.36 -0.67
N ASN A 95 4.01 -10.19 -1.63
CA ASN A 95 4.64 -11.50 -1.39
C ASN A 95 6.16 -11.44 -1.57
N TYR A 96 6.84 -10.47 -0.96
CA TYR A 96 8.29 -10.40 -1.00
C TYR A 96 8.90 -11.05 0.24
N ARG A 97 9.84 -11.99 0.07
CA ARG A 97 10.54 -12.67 1.17
C ARG A 97 11.07 -11.69 2.23
N ARG A 98 11.57 -10.53 1.80
CA ARG A 98 12.10 -9.48 2.68
C ARG A 98 11.06 -8.81 3.56
N LEU A 99 9.78 -8.85 3.17
CA LEU A 99 8.67 -8.36 3.98
C LEU A 99 8.05 -9.47 4.81
N ILE A 100 8.03 -10.70 4.30
CA ILE A 100 7.43 -11.86 4.97
C ILE A 100 8.26 -12.28 6.18
N LEU A 101 9.58 -12.43 6.03
CA LEU A 101 10.45 -12.89 7.11
C LEU A 101 10.36 -12.03 8.38
N PRO A 102 10.46 -10.69 8.33
CA PRO A 102 10.30 -9.86 9.52
C PRO A 102 8.94 -10.03 10.19
N VAL A 103 7.88 -10.23 9.40
CA VAL A 103 6.52 -10.46 9.90
C VAL A 103 6.43 -11.79 10.63
N LEU A 104 6.98 -12.86 10.04
CA LEU A 104 7.03 -14.20 10.66
C LEU A 104 7.82 -14.22 11.96
N LEU A 105 8.90 -13.46 12.01
CA LEU A 105 9.76 -13.36 13.19
C LEU A 105 9.25 -12.36 14.24
N SER A 106 8.17 -11.63 13.94
CA SER A 106 7.56 -10.68 14.88
C SER A 106 6.64 -11.38 15.89
N ASN A 107 6.32 -10.65 16.96
CA ASN A 107 5.41 -11.15 18.01
C ASN A 107 3.92 -11.03 17.62
N VAL A 108 3.62 -10.77 16.36
CA VAL A 108 2.23 -10.64 15.89
C VAL A 108 1.59 -12.02 15.82
N ASN A 109 0.43 -12.15 16.42
CA ASN A 109 -0.32 -13.41 16.35
C ASN A 109 -0.67 -13.75 14.89
N MET A 110 -0.26 -14.91 14.42
CA MET A 110 -0.46 -15.38 13.04
C MET A 110 -1.93 -15.37 12.61
N LYS A 111 -2.88 -15.61 13.51
CA LYS A 111 -4.33 -15.55 13.23
C LYS A 111 -4.82 -14.13 12.91
N LYS A 112 -4.02 -13.11 13.21
CA LYS A 112 -4.33 -11.69 12.98
C LYS A 112 -3.53 -11.11 11.80
N ILE A 113 -2.84 -11.96 11.05
CA ILE A 113 -2.10 -11.58 9.85
C ILE A 113 -2.90 -11.97 8.62
N PHE A 114 -3.18 -10.99 7.79
CA PHE A 114 -3.87 -11.14 6.51
C PHE A 114 -2.94 -10.72 5.39
N GLY A 115 -2.82 -11.50 4.34
CA GLY A 115 -1.93 -11.13 3.26
C GLY A 115 -1.80 -12.17 2.17
N THR A 116 -0.83 -11.97 1.30
CA THR A 116 -0.50 -12.82 0.18
C THR A 116 0.36 -14.01 0.61
N GLY A 117 0.36 -15.07 -0.18
CA GLY A 117 1.21 -16.24 0.00
C GLY A 117 0.85 -17.06 1.23
N ILE A 118 1.80 -17.24 2.15
CA ILE A 118 1.62 -18.05 3.36
C ILE A 118 0.54 -17.54 4.31
N PHE A 119 0.18 -16.26 4.23
CA PHE A 119 -0.89 -15.66 5.02
C PHE A 119 -2.28 -15.77 4.37
N ARG A 120 -2.40 -16.52 3.29
CA ARG A 120 -3.65 -17.08 2.75
C ARG A 120 -4.72 -16.13 2.19
N ILE A 121 -4.47 -14.86 1.96
CA ILE A 121 -5.40 -14.10 1.08
C ILE A 121 -5.25 -14.57 -0.37
N ASN A 122 -4.12 -15.20 -0.73
CA ASN A 122 -3.72 -15.54 -2.10
C ASN A 122 -3.29 -17.00 -2.28
N LYS A 123 -4.00 -17.96 -1.74
CA LYS A 123 -3.77 -19.38 -2.12
C LYS A 123 -4.28 -19.70 -3.52
N ASP A 124 -5.13 -18.85 -4.02
CA ASP A 124 -5.76 -19.03 -5.32
C ASP A 124 -4.91 -18.35 -6.39
N ARG A 125 -4.27 -19.14 -7.23
CA ARG A 125 -3.50 -18.68 -8.39
C ARG A 125 -4.35 -17.86 -9.38
N SER A 126 -5.67 -17.94 -9.29
CA SER A 126 -6.57 -17.12 -10.11
C SER A 126 -6.34 -15.63 -9.93
N LEU A 127 -5.81 -15.21 -8.76
CA LEU A 127 -5.46 -13.82 -8.51
C LEU A 127 -4.18 -13.36 -9.24
N ASP A 128 -3.35 -14.26 -9.71
CA ASP A 128 -2.11 -13.91 -10.41
C ASP A 128 -2.40 -13.30 -11.79
N TYR A 129 -3.57 -13.58 -12.36
CA TYR A 129 -4.05 -13.02 -13.64
C TYR A 129 -4.72 -11.66 -13.49
N LEU A 130 -5.03 -11.23 -12.27
CA LEU A 130 -5.67 -9.96 -12.00
C LEU A 130 -4.67 -8.81 -12.02
N THR A 131 -5.10 -7.66 -12.47
CA THR A 131 -4.37 -6.41 -12.30
C THR A 131 -4.17 -6.10 -10.80
N ILE A 132 -3.23 -5.22 -10.47
CA ILE A 132 -2.97 -4.84 -9.07
C ILE A 132 -4.25 -4.29 -8.41
N SER A 133 -5.01 -3.46 -9.12
CA SER A 133 -6.25 -2.86 -8.63
C SER A 133 -7.32 -3.91 -8.34
N GLU A 134 -7.56 -4.83 -9.26
CA GLU A 134 -8.53 -5.92 -9.10
C GLU A 134 -8.13 -6.84 -7.95
N ARG A 135 -6.85 -7.17 -7.85
CA ARG A 135 -6.31 -8.00 -6.77
C ARG A 135 -6.52 -7.36 -5.40
N LEU A 136 -6.26 -6.06 -5.27
CA LEU A 136 -6.48 -5.33 -4.02
C LEU A 136 -7.96 -5.19 -3.68
N LEU A 137 -8.82 -5.07 -4.68
CA LEU A 137 -10.28 -5.10 -4.49
C LEU A 137 -10.73 -6.47 -3.99
N GLU A 138 -10.20 -7.55 -4.57
CA GLU A 138 -10.49 -8.90 -4.11
C GLU A 138 -10.01 -9.14 -2.67
N TYR A 139 -8.93 -8.47 -2.23
CA TYR A 139 -8.55 -8.50 -0.82
C TYR A 139 -9.62 -7.89 0.08
N THR A 140 -10.31 -6.82 -0.35
CA THR A 140 -11.42 -6.26 0.43
C THR A 140 -12.57 -7.25 0.57
N ASN A 141 -12.83 -8.06 -0.46
CA ASN A 141 -13.84 -9.11 -0.44
C ASN A 141 -13.46 -10.23 0.54
N ARG A 142 -12.25 -10.76 0.42
CA ARG A 142 -11.76 -11.88 1.23
C ARG A 142 -11.55 -11.53 2.70
N LEU A 143 -11.27 -10.27 3.01
CA LEU A 143 -11.22 -9.75 4.37
C LEU A 143 -12.61 -9.53 4.98
N ASN A 144 -13.69 -9.81 4.22
CA ASN A 144 -15.09 -9.59 4.64
C ASN A 144 -15.31 -8.17 5.20
N LEU A 145 -14.75 -7.16 4.55
CA LEU A 145 -14.89 -5.78 5.01
C LEU A 145 -16.34 -5.34 4.83
N LYS A 146 -16.96 -4.87 5.94
CA LYS A 146 -18.36 -4.43 5.97
C LYS A 146 -18.63 -3.24 5.06
N LYS A 147 -17.65 -2.35 4.91
CA LYS A 147 -17.72 -1.15 4.07
C LYS A 147 -16.67 -1.24 2.99
N LYS A 148 -17.10 -1.36 1.74
CA LYS A 148 -16.23 -1.43 0.56
C LYS A 148 -16.25 -0.08 -0.14
N ILE A 149 -15.08 0.50 -0.37
CA ILE A 149 -14.90 1.81 -1.02
C ILE A 149 -14.01 1.63 -2.23
N ASN A 150 -14.56 1.87 -3.43
CA ASN A 150 -13.85 1.75 -4.71
C ASN A 150 -13.44 3.13 -5.24
N ASN A 151 -12.71 3.89 -4.44
CA ASN A 151 -12.28 5.23 -4.83
C ASN A 151 -10.75 5.31 -4.83
N PHE A 152 -10.17 5.58 -6.00
CA PHE A 152 -8.73 5.72 -6.25
C PHE A 152 -8.25 7.17 -6.20
N PHE A 153 -9.15 8.15 -6.10
CA PHE A 153 -8.75 9.57 -6.12
C PHE A 153 -8.14 9.99 -4.79
N LEU A 154 -6.98 10.62 -4.86
CA LEU A 154 -6.36 11.26 -3.69
C LEU A 154 -7.17 12.47 -3.23
N THR A 155 -7.21 12.69 -1.92
CA THR A 155 -7.80 13.89 -1.36
C THR A 155 -6.91 15.09 -1.69
N SER A 156 -7.43 16.04 -2.45
CA SER A 156 -6.72 17.28 -2.80
C SER A 156 -7.36 18.48 -2.15
N LYS A 157 -6.55 19.29 -1.48
CA LYS A 157 -6.99 20.61 -0.97
C LYS A 157 -7.31 21.60 -2.10
N TYR A 158 -6.76 21.37 -3.29
CA TYR A 158 -6.88 22.28 -4.43
C TYR A 158 -8.10 22.03 -5.31
N LEU A 159 -8.74 20.86 -5.21
CA LEU A 159 -9.92 20.53 -6.01
C LEU A 159 -11.21 21.24 -5.54
N LYS A 160 -11.18 21.94 -4.39
CA LYS A 160 -12.37 22.66 -3.88
C LYS A 160 -12.72 23.94 -4.65
N SER A 161 -11.93 24.38 -5.60
CA SER A 161 -12.19 25.61 -6.36
C SER A 161 -11.92 25.49 -7.86
N SER A 162 -12.33 24.41 -8.51
CA SER A 162 -12.44 24.51 -9.95
C SER A 162 -13.64 25.39 -10.27
N LYS A 163 -13.45 26.73 -10.30
CA LYS A 163 -14.32 27.58 -11.09
C LYS A 163 -14.49 26.88 -12.42
N LYS A 164 -15.72 26.63 -12.85
CA LYS A 164 -16.02 26.05 -14.16
C LYS A 164 -15.23 26.83 -15.21
N THR A 165 -14.05 26.33 -15.57
CA THR A 165 -13.26 26.95 -16.63
C THR A 165 -13.95 26.60 -17.94
N LYS A 166 -14.14 27.60 -18.79
CA LYS A 166 -14.75 27.46 -20.12
C LYS A 166 -14.00 26.46 -21.03
N TYR A 167 -12.77 26.12 -20.63
CA TYR A 167 -11.89 25.23 -21.39
C TYR A 167 -11.60 23.95 -20.62
N LYS A 168 -11.69 22.82 -21.30
CA LYS A 168 -11.21 21.53 -20.79
C LYS A 168 -9.67 21.58 -20.76
N LYS A 169 -9.07 21.32 -19.59
CA LYS A 169 -7.62 21.17 -19.47
C LYS A 169 -7.28 19.70 -19.59
N ILE A 170 -6.41 19.38 -20.52
CA ILE A 170 -5.87 18.02 -20.72
C ILE A 170 -4.43 18.03 -20.20
N PHE A 171 -4.11 17.13 -19.28
CA PHE A 171 -2.75 16.90 -18.82
C PHE A 171 -2.23 15.64 -19.52
N ILE A 172 -1.13 15.76 -20.23
CA ILE A 172 -0.45 14.65 -20.89
C ILE A 172 0.87 14.43 -20.17
N SER A 173 1.08 13.23 -19.63
CA SER A 173 2.39 12.81 -19.15
C SER A 173 3.08 12.03 -20.25
N ILE A 174 4.18 12.55 -20.74
CA ILE A 174 4.96 11.97 -21.85
C ILE A 174 6.15 11.15 -21.36
N ASP A 175 6.38 11.13 -20.05
CA ASP A 175 7.52 10.47 -19.43
C ASP A 175 7.09 9.33 -18.50
N SER A 176 7.88 8.29 -18.46
CA SER A 176 7.69 7.09 -17.65
C SER A 176 9.05 6.68 -17.05
N HIS A 177 9.01 5.99 -15.91
CA HIS A 177 10.21 5.47 -15.27
C HIS A 177 10.91 4.37 -16.09
N HIS A 178 10.22 3.79 -17.05
CA HIS A 178 10.75 2.80 -17.99
C HIS A 178 10.64 3.31 -19.41
N ASP A 179 11.77 3.36 -20.12
CA ASP A 179 11.85 3.85 -21.52
C ASP A 179 10.88 3.14 -22.45
N GLN A 180 10.60 1.86 -22.20
CA GLN A 180 9.66 1.05 -22.97
C GLN A 180 8.19 1.55 -22.87
N ASN A 181 7.88 2.32 -21.85
CA ASN A 181 6.53 2.87 -21.62
C ASN A 181 6.42 4.33 -22.05
N ASN A 182 7.51 4.92 -22.54
CA ASN A 182 7.50 6.29 -23.04
C ASN A 182 6.96 6.30 -24.47
N TRP A 183 6.01 7.20 -24.72
CA TRP A 183 5.54 7.45 -26.07
C TRP A 183 6.65 8.15 -26.85
N PRO A 184 7.04 7.67 -28.06
CA PRO A 184 8.11 8.30 -28.84
C PRO A 184 7.77 9.76 -29.15
N ILE A 185 8.69 10.69 -28.86
CA ILE A 185 8.51 12.14 -29.06
C ILE A 185 8.05 12.48 -30.48
N LYS A 186 8.51 11.73 -31.48
CA LYS A 186 8.09 11.91 -32.90
C LYS A 186 6.58 11.70 -33.13
N ASN A 187 5.84 11.21 -32.16
CA ASN A 187 4.39 10.97 -32.25
C ASN A 187 3.55 12.10 -31.62
N TYR A 188 4.19 13.17 -31.15
CA TYR A 188 3.53 14.38 -30.60
C TYR A 188 3.49 15.49 -31.68
#